data_8ddb1c2bb8cd9c8a3b8410380ded0419
#
_entry.id   8ddb1c2bb8cd9c8a3b8410380ded0419
#
_cell.length_a   1.000
_cell.length_b   1.000
_cell.length_c   1.000
_cell.angle_alpha   90.00
_cell.angle_beta   90.00
_cell.angle_gamma   90.00
#
_symmetry.space_group_name_H-M   'P 1'
#
loop_
_entity.id
_entity.type
_entity.pdbx_description
1 polymer ?
#
loop_
_entity_poly.entity_id
_entity_poly.type
_entity_poly.pdbx_seq_one_letter_code
_entity_poly.pdbx_strand_id
1 'polypeptide(L)'
;MGFNCGIVGLPNVGKSTLFNALTKSGIAAENFPFCTIEPNSGIVAMPDPRLAALAAIVNPKRILPTTMEFVDIAGLVAGASKGEGLGNKFLANIRETDAIAYVVRCFEDENVIHVSNSVDPKRDIEIIDLELIFADLDSCEKQLQKVTRNAKGGDKDAVVQKGLLEQLIAHFTEGKPARSLMKNMNADEKAVIRGFHLLTTKPVMYIANVAEDGFENNPLLDVVRAIAEEEGAMLVPVCNKIEAEIAELDDGEEKDMFLEALGFEEPGLNRVIRAGYEMLHLQTYFTAGVEEVRAWTVRVGATAPQAAGVIHTDFEKGFIRAECVAYNDFIQYKGEAGAKEAGKWRLEGKDYIVKDGDVLHFRFNV
;
A
#
# COMPACT_ATOMS: atom_id res chain seq x y z
N MET A 1 7.51 -11.31 4.58
CA MET A 1 7.57 -9.87 4.91
C MET A 1 6.25 -9.28 4.46
N GLY A 2 5.51 -8.64 5.35
CA GLY A 2 4.29 -7.92 5.01
C GLY A 2 4.66 -6.64 4.25
N PHE A 3 3.70 -6.12 3.47
CA PHE A 3 3.79 -4.80 2.87
C PHE A 3 3.13 -3.79 3.80
N ASN A 4 3.77 -2.64 4.00
CA ASN A 4 3.27 -1.64 4.92
C ASN A 4 3.09 -0.26 4.27
N CYS A 5 2.07 0.45 4.74
CA CYS A 5 1.71 1.78 4.29
C CYS A 5 1.71 2.75 5.49
N GLY A 6 2.52 3.78 5.43
CA GLY A 6 2.54 4.83 6.44
C GLY A 6 1.40 5.81 6.25
N ILE A 7 0.59 6.03 7.27
CA ILE A 7 -0.48 7.03 7.26
C ILE A 7 0.10 8.34 7.79
N VAL A 8 0.05 9.39 6.99
CA VAL A 8 0.51 10.74 7.33
C VAL A 8 -0.61 11.75 7.19
N GLY A 9 -0.51 12.86 7.89
CA GLY A 9 -1.47 13.95 7.79
C GLY A 9 -1.15 15.04 8.82
N LEU A 10 -1.60 16.26 8.57
CA LEU A 10 -1.51 17.34 9.51
C LEU A 10 -2.41 17.08 10.74
N PRO A 11 -2.21 17.77 11.85
CA PRO A 11 -3.10 17.65 13.00
C PRO A 11 -4.56 17.99 12.64
N ASN A 12 -5.51 17.26 13.24
CA ASN A 12 -6.96 17.47 13.10
C ASN A 12 -7.54 17.22 11.70
N VAL A 13 -6.87 16.43 10.85
CA VAL A 13 -7.41 16.00 9.54
C VAL A 13 -8.23 14.71 9.63
N GLY A 14 -8.30 14.08 10.80
CA GLY A 14 -9.00 12.80 11.01
C GLY A 14 -8.10 11.56 10.91
N LYS A 15 -6.77 11.73 10.92
CA LYS A 15 -5.80 10.62 10.79
C LYS A 15 -5.98 9.54 11.86
N SER A 16 -6.06 9.91 13.13
CA SER A 16 -6.22 8.96 14.23
C SER A 16 -7.58 8.26 14.20
N THR A 17 -8.64 8.97 13.79
CA THR A 17 -9.98 8.36 13.60
C THR A 17 -9.94 7.28 12.54
N LEU A 18 -9.33 7.57 11.39
CA LEU A 18 -9.13 6.61 10.31
C LEU A 18 -8.32 5.39 10.77
N PHE A 19 -7.18 5.63 11.42
CA PHE A 19 -6.31 4.57 11.89
C PHE A 19 -7.01 3.66 12.90
N ASN A 20 -7.74 4.25 13.86
CA ASN A 20 -8.52 3.48 14.84
C ASN A 20 -9.60 2.64 14.18
N ALA A 21 -10.33 3.19 13.20
CA ALA A 21 -11.34 2.46 12.45
C ALA A 21 -10.73 1.30 11.64
N LEU A 22 -9.59 1.53 10.98
CA LEU A 22 -8.85 0.49 10.25
C LEU A 22 -8.41 -0.64 11.19
N THR A 23 -7.83 -0.30 12.34
CA THR A 23 -7.29 -1.30 13.28
C THR A 23 -8.38 -2.04 14.04
N LYS A 24 -9.52 -1.41 14.29
CA LYS A 24 -10.67 -2.03 14.92
C LYS A 24 -11.38 -3.02 14.01
N SER A 25 -11.47 -2.69 12.73
CA SER A 25 -11.95 -3.61 11.68
C SER A 25 -10.95 -4.73 11.37
N GLY A 26 -9.73 -4.61 11.90
CA GLY A 26 -8.65 -5.57 11.69
C GLY A 26 -8.84 -6.86 12.48
N ILE A 27 -8.29 -7.94 11.98
CA ILE A 27 -8.26 -9.22 12.68
C ILE A 27 -7.21 -9.11 13.78
N ALA A 28 -7.53 -9.63 14.99
CA ALA A 28 -6.56 -9.70 16.07
C ALA A 28 -5.25 -10.34 15.58
N ALA A 29 -4.14 -9.60 15.72
CA ALA A 29 -2.82 -10.03 15.22
C ALA A 29 -2.35 -11.38 15.75
N GLU A 30 -2.93 -11.84 16.87
CA GLU A 30 -2.71 -13.16 17.47
C GLU A 30 -3.09 -14.32 16.53
N ASN A 31 -3.93 -14.08 15.54
CA ASN A 31 -4.36 -15.10 14.58
C ASN A 31 -3.39 -15.27 13.40
N PHE A 32 -2.38 -14.40 13.26
CA PHE A 32 -1.38 -14.50 12.19
C PHE A 32 -0.01 -14.92 12.74
N PRO A 33 0.51 -16.06 12.31
CA PRO A 33 1.88 -16.45 12.64
C PRO A 33 2.88 -15.46 12.05
N PHE A 34 3.84 -15.00 12.86
CA PHE A 34 4.94 -14.08 12.50
C PHE A 34 4.61 -12.58 12.42
N CYS A 35 3.48 -12.12 12.95
CA CYS A 35 3.21 -10.68 13.09
C CYS A 35 3.72 -10.19 14.45
N THR A 36 4.70 -9.30 14.45
CA THR A 36 5.10 -8.52 15.63
C THR A 36 4.22 -7.27 15.67
N ILE A 37 3.52 -7.04 16.76
CA ILE A 37 2.72 -5.82 16.97
C ILE A 37 3.69 -4.74 17.42
N GLU A 38 3.95 -3.76 16.57
CA GLU A 38 4.64 -2.53 16.97
C GLU A 38 3.64 -1.48 17.45
N PRO A 39 4.00 -0.62 18.41
CA PRO A 39 3.16 0.51 18.78
C PRO A 39 2.87 1.37 17.55
N ASN A 40 1.60 1.70 17.34
CA ASN A 40 1.11 2.48 16.20
C ASN A 40 1.13 1.73 14.83
N SER A 41 1.16 0.40 14.82
CA SER A 41 0.88 -0.36 13.61
C SER A 41 -0.42 -1.16 13.75
N GLY A 42 -1.13 -1.34 12.63
CA GLY A 42 -2.38 -2.08 12.55
C GLY A 42 -2.37 -3.02 11.35
N ILE A 43 -2.64 -4.30 11.60
CA ILE A 43 -2.75 -5.31 10.56
C ILE A 43 -4.20 -5.47 10.19
N VAL A 44 -4.51 -5.29 8.91
CA VAL A 44 -5.88 -5.40 8.39
C VAL A 44 -5.95 -6.50 7.33
N ALA A 45 -7.05 -7.23 7.33
CA ALA A 45 -7.31 -8.24 6.31
C ALA A 45 -7.62 -7.55 4.97
N MET A 46 -7.08 -8.08 3.87
CA MET A 46 -7.47 -7.68 2.53
C MET A 46 -8.88 -8.23 2.23
N PRO A 47 -9.87 -7.38 1.97
CA PRO A 47 -11.22 -7.83 1.64
C PRO A 47 -11.24 -8.47 0.25
N ASP A 48 -11.38 -9.80 0.21
CA ASP A 48 -11.39 -10.58 -1.03
C ASP A 48 -12.51 -11.65 -0.97
N PRO A 49 -13.63 -11.44 -1.68
CA PRO A 49 -14.74 -12.38 -1.67
C PRO A 49 -14.40 -13.74 -2.28
N ARG A 50 -13.34 -13.81 -3.09
CA ARG A 50 -12.89 -15.06 -3.72
C ARG A 50 -12.45 -16.10 -2.68
N LEU A 51 -11.93 -15.66 -1.55
CA LEU A 51 -11.49 -16.56 -0.47
C LEU A 51 -12.66 -17.36 0.11
N ALA A 52 -13.78 -16.69 0.37
CA ALA A 52 -15.00 -17.35 0.87
C ALA A 52 -15.59 -18.31 -0.17
N ALA A 53 -15.59 -17.93 -1.46
CA ALA A 53 -16.09 -18.77 -2.54
C ALA A 53 -15.24 -20.06 -2.72
N LEU A 54 -13.92 -19.97 -2.61
CA LEU A 54 -13.04 -21.14 -2.60
C LEU A 54 -13.30 -22.03 -1.38
N ALA A 55 -13.45 -21.43 -0.21
CA ALA A 55 -13.71 -22.14 1.03
C ALA A 55 -15.05 -22.91 0.98
N ALA A 56 -16.08 -22.35 0.34
CA ALA A 56 -17.38 -23.01 0.18
C ALA A 56 -17.29 -24.30 -0.66
N ILE A 57 -16.30 -24.41 -1.58
CA ILE A 57 -16.07 -25.61 -2.39
C ILE A 57 -15.23 -26.64 -1.63
N VAL A 58 -14.15 -26.17 -0.99
CA VAL A 58 -13.14 -27.06 -0.37
C VAL A 58 -13.56 -27.50 1.03
N ASN A 59 -14.38 -26.69 1.72
CA ASN A 59 -14.79 -26.88 3.13
C ASN A 59 -13.59 -27.07 4.07
N PRO A 60 -12.68 -26.10 4.15
CA PRO A 60 -11.42 -26.22 4.90
C PRO A 60 -11.65 -26.09 6.40
N LYS A 61 -10.66 -26.53 7.20
CA LYS A 61 -10.64 -26.29 8.64
C LYS A 61 -10.34 -24.84 9.00
N ARG A 62 -9.57 -24.13 8.15
CA ARG A 62 -9.18 -22.75 8.37
C ARG A 62 -9.24 -21.94 7.08
N ILE A 63 -9.60 -20.66 7.22
CA ILE A 63 -9.61 -19.68 6.14
C ILE A 63 -8.70 -18.54 6.56
N LEU A 64 -7.67 -18.24 5.78
CA LEU A 64 -6.68 -17.21 6.09
C LEU A 64 -6.61 -16.19 4.97
N PRO A 65 -7.10 -14.95 5.20
CA PRO A 65 -6.93 -13.86 4.26
C PRO A 65 -5.45 -13.42 4.20
N THR A 66 -5.10 -12.73 3.14
CA THR A 66 -3.86 -11.94 3.16
C THR A 66 -4.08 -10.63 3.91
N THR A 67 -3.00 -10.01 4.33
CA THR A 67 -3.04 -8.82 5.18
C THR A 67 -2.18 -7.70 4.64
N MET A 68 -2.52 -6.47 5.01
CA MET A 68 -1.71 -5.28 4.84
C MET A 68 -1.50 -4.61 6.19
N GLU A 69 -0.33 -4.05 6.41
CA GLU A 69 -0.02 -3.30 7.60
C GLU A 69 -0.16 -1.79 7.32
N PHE A 70 -0.87 -1.10 8.21
CA PHE A 70 -0.89 0.35 8.24
C PHE A 70 -0.14 0.85 9.47
N VAL A 71 0.72 1.86 9.29
CA VAL A 71 1.52 2.45 10.36
C VAL A 71 1.05 3.88 10.58
N ASP A 72 0.56 4.18 11.79
CA ASP A 72 0.22 5.57 12.16
C ASP A 72 1.51 6.35 12.43
N ILE A 73 1.88 7.19 11.48
CA ILE A 73 3.05 8.03 11.61
C ILE A 73 2.63 9.32 12.33
N ALA A 74 3.21 9.54 13.51
CA ALA A 74 2.91 10.71 14.34
C ALA A 74 2.99 12.00 13.53
N GLY A 75 2.00 12.87 13.72
CA GLY A 75 1.76 14.03 12.87
C GLY A 75 2.99 14.93 12.70
N LEU A 76 3.10 15.47 11.51
CA LEU A 76 4.12 16.42 11.11
C LEU A 76 3.91 17.73 11.85
N VAL A 77 4.95 18.23 12.51
CA VAL A 77 5.04 19.61 12.94
C VAL A 77 5.94 20.32 11.93
N ALA A 78 5.50 21.46 11.39
CA ALA A 78 6.29 22.24 10.44
C ALA A 78 7.71 22.49 11.00
N GLY A 79 8.74 22.23 10.16
CA GLY A 79 10.14 22.32 10.58
C GLY A 79 10.77 20.98 11.00
N ALA A 80 10.11 19.86 10.76
CA ALA A 80 10.58 18.52 11.08
C ALA A 80 11.95 18.19 10.46
N SER A 81 12.23 18.70 9.28
CA SER A 81 13.50 18.52 8.55
C SER A 81 14.69 19.28 9.18
N LYS A 82 14.43 20.29 10.03
CA LYS A 82 15.48 21.11 10.66
C LYS A 82 16.06 20.53 11.95
N GLY A 83 15.72 19.31 12.30
CA GLY A 83 16.53 18.49 13.21
C GLY A 83 16.19 18.50 14.67
N GLU A 84 15.02 18.95 15.10
CA GLU A 84 14.60 18.83 16.50
C GLU A 84 13.61 17.68 16.74
N GLY A 85 14.13 16.60 17.35
CA GLY A 85 13.40 15.54 18.07
C GLY A 85 12.30 14.79 17.28
N LEU A 86 11.10 15.30 17.23
CA LEU A 86 9.91 14.65 16.65
C LEU A 86 9.98 14.51 15.11
N GLY A 87 10.62 15.46 14.43
CA GLY A 87 10.78 15.42 12.97
C GLY A 87 11.67 14.29 12.48
N ASN A 88 12.74 13.99 13.18
CA ASN A 88 13.62 12.88 12.85
C ASN A 88 12.91 11.52 13.01
N LYS A 89 12.04 11.38 14.02
CA LYS A 89 11.19 10.18 14.19
C LYS A 89 10.20 10.03 13.05
N PHE A 90 9.54 11.10 12.64
CA PHE A 90 8.61 11.12 11.50
C PHE A 90 9.29 10.61 10.22
N LEU A 91 10.46 11.20 9.88
CA LEU A 91 11.21 10.81 8.69
C LEU A 91 11.75 9.36 8.78
N ALA A 92 12.15 8.91 9.98
CA ALA A 92 12.61 7.54 10.21
C ALA A 92 11.46 6.54 9.96
N ASN A 93 10.28 6.80 10.53
CA ASN A 93 9.12 5.94 10.33
C ASN A 93 8.71 5.86 8.85
N ILE A 94 8.72 7.00 8.13
CA ILE A 94 8.45 6.97 6.68
C ILE A 94 9.49 6.13 5.92
N ARG A 95 10.76 6.16 6.31
CA ARG A 95 11.79 5.34 5.65
C ARG A 95 11.49 3.85 5.71
N GLU A 96 10.89 3.39 6.78
CA GLU A 96 10.56 1.98 7.02
C GLU A 96 9.31 1.50 6.28
N THR A 97 8.47 2.41 5.76
CA THR A 97 7.26 2.05 5.01
C THR A 97 7.52 1.84 3.53
N ASP A 98 6.69 1.01 2.87
CA ASP A 98 6.75 0.78 1.42
C ASP A 98 6.03 1.86 0.62
N ALA A 99 5.01 2.48 1.20
CA ALA A 99 4.17 3.51 0.59
C ALA A 99 3.66 4.51 1.63
N ILE A 100 3.08 5.62 1.17
CA ILE A 100 2.56 6.70 2.03
C ILE A 100 1.11 6.99 1.66
N ALA A 101 0.22 6.97 2.66
CA ALA A 101 -1.16 7.40 2.55
C ALA A 101 -1.33 8.79 3.22
N TYR A 102 -1.65 9.79 2.43
CA TYR A 102 -1.92 11.15 2.91
C TYR A 102 -3.38 11.27 3.32
N VAL A 103 -3.65 11.51 4.58
CA VAL A 103 -5.01 11.87 5.05
C VAL A 103 -5.18 13.37 4.93
N VAL A 104 -6.12 13.77 4.08
CA VAL A 104 -6.36 15.17 3.74
C VAL A 104 -7.77 15.55 4.13
N ARG A 105 -7.92 16.66 4.85
CA ARG A 105 -9.23 17.16 5.26
C ARG A 105 -9.93 17.88 4.11
N CYS A 106 -11.10 17.39 3.73
CA CYS A 106 -11.93 17.94 2.67
C CYS A 106 -13.35 18.30 3.18
N PHE A 107 -13.46 18.83 4.38
CA PHE A 107 -14.70 19.32 4.99
C PHE A 107 -14.43 20.50 5.90
N GLU A 108 -15.42 21.34 6.10
CA GLU A 108 -15.40 22.43 7.08
C GLU A 108 -16.21 22.02 8.31
N ASP A 109 -15.67 22.28 9.50
CA ASP A 109 -16.35 22.08 10.79
C ASP A 109 -15.80 23.11 11.79
N GLU A 110 -16.68 23.97 12.29
CA GLU A 110 -16.33 25.05 13.23
C GLU A 110 -15.83 24.51 14.58
N ASN A 111 -16.21 23.29 14.95
CA ASN A 111 -15.78 22.63 16.19
C ASN A 111 -14.41 21.96 16.07
N VAL A 112 -13.88 21.81 14.87
CA VAL A 112 -12.58 21.19 14.61
C VAL A 112 -11.62 22.24 14.06
N ILE A 113 -10.79 22.79 14.92
CA ILE A 113 -9.83 23.83 14.54
C ILE A 113 -8.75 23.22 13.61
N HIS A 114 -8.58 23.84 12.44
CA HIS A 114 -7.46 23.51 11.56
C HIS A 114 -6.19 24.26 12.02
N VAL A 115 -5.02 23.62 11.98
CA VAL A 115 -3.74 24.20 12.41
C VAL A 115 -3.37 25.49 11.70
N SER A 116 -3.85 25.68 10.48
CA SER A 116 -3.63 26.89 9.67
C SER A 116 -4.82 27.83 9.65
N ASN A 117 -5.81 27.67 10.55
CA ASN A 117 -7.05 28.44 10.65
C ASN A 117 -7.94 28.44 9.38
N SER A 118 -7.63 27.65 8.38
CA SER A 118 -8.43 27.44 7.17
C SER A 118 -8.16 26.07 6.59
N VAL A 119 -9.17 25.45 5.98
CA VAL A 119 -9.02 24.16 5.27
C VAL A 119 -8.53 24.46 3.86
N ASP A 120 -7.36 23.92 3.50
CA ASP A 120 -6.77 24.05 2.19
C ASP A 120 -5.99 22.75 1.87
N PRO A 121 -6.63 21.79 1.17
CA PRO A 121 -6.04 20.49 0.87
C PRO A 121 -4.71 20.58 0.13
N LYS A 122 -4.57 21.52 -0.80
CA LYS A 122 -3.34 21.69 -1.58
C LYS A 122 -2.17 22.10 -0.69
N ARG A 123 -2.37 23.13 0.10
CA ARG A 123 -1.37 23.61 1.08
C ARG A 123 -0.98 22.51 2.06
N ASP A 124 -1.94 21.73 2.53
CA ASP A 124 -1.70 20.67 3.52
C ASP A 124 -0.85 19.54 2.93
N ILE A 125 -1.08 19.17 1.67
CA ILE A 125 -0.24 18.21 0.93
C ILE A 125 1.16 18.79 0.72
N GLU A 126 1.26 20.04 0.24
CA GLU A 126 2.54 20.72 -0.03
C GLU A 126 3.42 20.81 1.24
N ILE A 127 2.84 21.05 2.41
CA ILE A 127 3.59 21.08 3.68
C ILE A 127 4.27 19.74 3.95
N ILE A 128 3.57 18.63 3.77
CA ILE A 128 4.14 17.30 3.98
C ILE A 128 5.21 17.02 2.93
N ASP A 129 4.92 17.28 1.65
CA ASP A 129 5.86 17.05 0.57
C ASP A 129 7.15 17.85 0.74
N LEU A 130 7.08 19.12 1.14
CA LEU A 130 8.24 19.96 1.37
C LEU A 130 9.17 19.41 2.46
N GLU A 131 8.62 18.86 3.54
CA GLU A 131 9.43 18.24 4.59
C GLU A 131 10.16 16.98 4.09
N LEU A 132 9.51 16.17 3.26
CA LEU A 132 10.12 15.00 2.64
C LEU A 132 11.19 15.41 1.61
N ILE A 133 10.91 16.44 0.81
CA ILE A 133 11.83 17.00 -0.19
C ILE A 133 13.08 17.56 0.48
N PHE A 134 12.97 18.30 1.59
CA PHE A 134 14.12 18.80 2.32
C PHE A 134 15.02 17.69 2.86
N ALA A 135 14.42 16.62 3.38
CA ALA A 135 15.19 15.45 3.84
C ALA A 135 15.91 14.75 2.68
N ASP A 136 15.26 14.64 1.53
CA ASP A 136 15.83 14.02 0.33
C ASP A 136 16.93 14.91 -0.29
N LEU A 137 16.76 16.23 -0.29
CA LEU A 137 17.74 17.20 -0.76
C LEU A 137 19.05 17.07 0.03
N ASP A 138 18.97 17.09 1.38
CA ASP A 138 20.14 16.89 2.24
C ASP A 138 20.82 15.53 1.97
N SER A 139 20.02 14.47 1.77
CA SER A 139 20.55 13.15 1.42
C SER A 139 21.27 13.16 0.07
N CYS A 140 20.66 13.76 -0.97
CA CYS A 140 21.24 13.85 -2.30
C CYS A 140 22.54 14.67 -2.31
N GLU A 141 22.59 15.80 -1.61
CA GLU A 141 23.81 16.62 -1.52
C GLU A 141 24.97 15.85 -0.89
N LYS A 142 24.72 15.11 0.20
CA LYS A 142 25.71 14.25 0.83
C LYS A 142 26.19 13.11 -0.09
N GLN A 143 25.27 12.48 -0.81
CA GLN A 143 25.60 11.44 -1.78
C GLN A 143 26.40 12.01 -2.97
N LEU A 144 26.01 13.16 -3.49
CA LEU A 144 26.70 13.84 -4.60
C LEU A 144 28.17 14.13 -4.28
N GLN A 145 28.46 14.58 -3.05
CA GLN A 145 29.87 14.81 -2.62
C GLN A 145 30.71 13.54 -2.69
N LYS A 146 30.15 12.37 -2.28
CA LYS A 146 30.87 11.09 -2.34
C LYS A 146 31.05 10.62 -3.77
N VAL A 147 29.95 10.62 -4.56
CA VAL A 147 29.93 10.14 -5.94
C VAL A 147 30.83 10.99 -6.85
N THR A 148 30.91 12.30 -6.64
CA THR A 148 31.76 13.19 -7.42
C THR A 148 33.25 12.81 -7.34
N ARG A 149 33.72 12.31 -6.20
CA ARG A 149 35.11 11.85 -6.04
C ARG A 149 35.38 10.60 -6.89
N ASN A 150 34.44 9.65 -6.89
CA ASN A 150 34.54 8.42 -7.65
C ASN A 150 34.44 8.68 -9.16
N ALA A 151 33.52 9.56 -9.58
CA ALA A 151 33.36 9.96 -10.97
C ALA A 151 34.67 10.60 -11.57
N LYS A 152 35.38 11.40 -10.78
CA LYS A 152 36.72 11.94 -11.17
C LYS A 152 37.74 10.83 -11.37
N GLY A 153 37.60 9.69 -10.72
CA GLY A 153 38.42 8.50 -10.88
C GLY A 153 38.12 7.66 -12.14
N GLY A 154 37.13 8.06 -12.96
CA GLY A 154 36.77 7.37 -14.19
C GLY A 154 35.74 6.24 -14.01
N ASP A 155 35.11 6.12 -12.85
CA ASP A 155 34.01 5.16 -12.58
C ASP A 155 32.76 5.57 -13.35
N LYS A 156 32.34 4.73 -14.31
CA LYS A 156 31.21 5.00 -15.20
C LYS A 156 29.88 5.04 -14.44
N ASP A 157 29.70 4.16 -13.47
CA ASP A 157 28.46 4.12 -12.66
C ASP A 157 28.36 5.38 -11.79
N ALA A 158 29.48 5.84 -11.25
CA ALA A 158 29.54 7.09 -10.50
C ALA A 158 29.24 8.32 -11.38
N VAL A 159 29.58 8.31 -12.67
CA VAL A 159 29.22 9.39 -13.61
C VAL A 159 27.72 9.45 -13.81
N VAL A 160 27.06 8.30 -14.01
CA VAL A 160 25.59 8.21 -14.15
C VAL A 160 24.89 8.65 -12.87
N GLN A 161 25.32 8.12 -11.72
CA GLN A 161 24.77 8.51 -10.42
C GLN A 161 24.89 10.01 -10.17
N LYS A 162 26.03 10.60 -10.49
CA LYS A 162 26.26 12.04 -10.35
C LYS A 162 25.25 12.86 -11.16
N GLY A 163 25.05 12.51 -12.45
CA GLY A 163 24.10 13.19 -13.31
C GLY A 163 22.67 13.12 -12.78
N LEU A 164 22.25 11.96 -12.27
CA LEU A 164 20.91 11.79 -11.69
C LEU A 164 20.74 12.55 -10.37
N LEU A 165 21.76 12.57 -9.51
CA LEU A 165 21.73 13.36 -8.27
C LEU A 165 21.65 14.87 -8.54
N GLU A 166 22.37 15.38 -9.55
CA GLU A 166 22.29 16.79 -9.95
C GLU A 166 20.89 17.15 -10.48
N GLN A 167 20.25 16.26 -11.26
CA GLN A 167 18.88 16.46 -11.72
C GLN A 167 17.87 16.45 -10.55
N LEU A 168 18.01 15.50 -9.61
CA LEU A 168 17.15 15.43 -8.43
C LEU A 168 17.29 16.69 -7.55
N ILE A 169 18.50 17.17 -7.31
CA ILE A 169 18.74 18.38 -6.51
C ILE A 169 18.07 19.60 -7.16
N ALA A 170 18.21 19.76 -8.49
CA ALA A 170 17.55 20.84 -9.20
C ALA A 170 16.03 20.74 -9.08
N HIS A 171 15.48 19.54 -9.21
CA HIS A 171 14.05 19.26 -9.10
C HIS A 171 13.49 19.53 -7.69
N PHE A 172 14.23 19.15 -6.65
CA PHE A 172 13.90 19.44 -5.26
C PHE A 172 13.95 20.94 -4.94
N THR A 173 14.88 21.67 -5.55
CA THR A 173 14.96 23.14 -5.39
C THR A 173 13.71 23.84 -5.95
N GLU A 174 13.03 23.22 -6.92
CA GLU A 174 11.73 23.70 -7.44
C GLU A 174 10.54 23.27 -6.55
N GLY A 175 10.78 22.56 -5.43
CA GLY A 175 9.74 22.06 -4.53
C GLY A 175 8.96 20.85 -5.08
N LYS A 176 9.56 20.06 -5.98
CA LYS A 176 8.91 18.93 -6.64
C LYS A 176 9.47 17.60 -6.11
N PRO A 177 8.63 16.60 -5.79
CA PRO A 177 9.07 15.30 -5.29
C PRO A 177 9.74 14.45 -6.39
N ALA A 178 10.66 13.55 -6.01
CA ALA A 178 11.39 12.68 -6.95
C ALA A 178 10.44 11.83 -7.82
N ARG A 179 9.29 11.38 -7.27
CA ARG A 179 8.31 10.58 -8.02
C ARG A 179 7.81 11.26 -9.29
N SER A 180 7.69 12.59 -9.30
CA SER A 180 7.26 13.33 -10.49
C SER A 180 8.34 13.36 -11.58
N LEU A 181 9.62 13.46 -11.21
CA LEU A 181 10.74 13.38 -12.16
C LEU A 181 10.86 11.97 -12.76
N MET A 182 10.68 10.94 -11.93
CA MET A 182 10.81 9.54 -12.34
C MET A 182 9.79 9.09 -13.39
N LYS A 183 8.66 9.78 -13.54
CA LYS A 183 7.65 9.42 -14.55
C LYS A 183 8.24 9.33 -15.96
N ASN A 184 9.14 10.25 -16.30
CA ASN A 184 9.74 10.38 -17.62
C ASN A 184 11.06 9.63 -17.79
N MET A 185 11.51 8.90 -16.78
CA MET A 185 12.78 8.17 -16.78
C MET A 185 12.61 6.74 -17.27
N ASN A 186 13.67 6.20 -17.86
CA ASN A 186 13.75 4.79 -18.26
C ASN A 186 13.94 3.86 -17.04
N ALA A 187 13.91 2.54 -17.27
CA ALA A 187 14.00 1.52 -16.21
C ALA A 187 15.34 1.53 -15.48
N ASP A 188 16.44 1.78 -16.19
CA ASP A 188 17.79 1.78 -15.63
C ASP A 188 18.00 3.00 -14.72
N GLU A 189 17.57 4.18 -15.16
CA GLU A 189 17.59 5.40 -14.35
C GLU A 189 16.76 5.24 -13.07
N LYS A 190 15.55 4.69 -13.20
CA LYS A 190 14.69 4.38 -12.04
C LYS A 190 15.36 3.41 -11.08
N ALA A 191 16.09 2.41 -11.59
CA ALA A 191 16.80 1.45 -10.75
C ALA A 191 17.93 2.14 -9.95
N VAL A 192 18.69 3.04 -10.59
CA VAL A 192 19.75 3.82 -9.92
C VAL A 192 19.15 4.72 -8.84
N ILE A 193 18.05 5.45 -9.13
CA ILE A 193 17.40 6.35 -8.17
C ILE A 193 16.85 5.59 -6.96
N ARG A 194 16.28 4.40 -7.16
CA ARG A 194 15.86 3.53 -6.03
C ARG A 194 17.00 3.23 -5.08
N GLY A 195 18.23 3.09 -5.59
CA GLY A 195 19.45 2.90 -4.78
C GLY A 195 19.82 4.09 -3.90
N PHE A 196 19.25 5.27 -4.12
CA PHE A 196 19.47 6.45 -3.26
C PHE A 196 18.57 6.46 -2.01
N HIS A 197 17.58 5.57 -1.92
CA HIS A 197 16.66 5.41 -0.78
C HIS A 197 15.96 6.71 -0.38
N LEU A 198 15.45 7.45 -1.35
CA LEU A 198 14.76 8.72 -1.15
C LEU A 198 13.31 8.48 -0.68
N LEU A 199 12.81 9.37 0.18
CA LEU A 199 11.46 9.33 0.71
C LEU A 199 10.42 9.65 -0.36
N THR A 200 10.71 10.66 -1.19
CA THR A 200 9.79 11.14 -2.22
C THR A 200 9.74 10.26 -3.48
N THR A 201 10.49 9.15 -3.51
CA THR A 201 10.35 8.09 -4.54
C THR A 201 9.24 7.09 -4.20
N LYS A 202 8.77 7.06 -2.96
CA LYS A 202 7.73 6.12 -2.52
C LYS A 202 6.41 6.42 -3.23
N PRO A 203 5.62 5.37 -3.58
CA PRO A 203 4.28 5.55 -4.07
C PRO A 203 3.40 6.21 -3.00
N VAL A 204 2.46 7.05 -3.46
CA VAL A 204 1.53 7.78 -2.59
C VAL A 204 0.09 7.54 -3.00
N MET A 205 -0.81 7.59 -2.01
CA MET A 205 -2.24 7.70 -2.23
C MET A 205 -2.82 8.81 -1.33
N TYR A 206 -3.92 9.38 -1.77
CA TYR A 206 -4.65 10.39 -1.03
C TYR A 206 -5.94 9.81 -0.46
N ILE A 207 -6.12 9.92 0.84
CA ILE A 207 -7.35 9.58 1.55
C ILE A 207 -8.03 10.90 1.91
N ALA A 208 -9.03 11.28 1.10
CA ALA A 208 -9.76 12.52 1.30
C ALA A 208 -10.86 12.30 2.35
N ASN A 209 -10.67 12.87 3.54
CA ASN A 209 -11.67 12.83 4.60
C ASN A 209 -12.74 13.88 4.34
N VAL A 210 -13.93 13.43 3.95
CA VAL A 210 -15.08 14.27 3.59
C VAL A 210 -16.16 14.23 4.67
N ALA A 211 -17.11 15.18 4.64
CA ALA A 211 -18.35 15.12 5.42
C ALA A 211 -19.27 14.01 4.88
N GLU A 212 -20.33 13.68 5.61
CA GLU A 212 -21.30 12.64 5.25
C GLU A 212 -21.94 12.86 3.86
N ASP A 213 -22.18 14.11 3.51
CA ASP A 213 -22.73 14.59 2.23
C ASP A 213 -21.66 15.11 1.26
N GLY A 214 -20.37 14.97 1.61
CA GLY A 214 -19.23 15.61 0.91
C GLY A 214 -18.57 14.75 -0.18
N PHE A 215 -19.19 13.67 -0.62
CA PHE A 215 -18.63 12.81 -1.68
C PHE A 215 -18.80 13.37 -3.09
N GLU A 216 -19.83 14.24 -3.27
CA GLU A 216 -20.14 14.90 -4.53
C GLU A 216 -20.19 16.41 -4.33
N ASN A 217 -19.98 17.19 -5.40
CA ASN A 217 -20.04 18.65 -5.39
C ASN A 217 -19.17 19.31 -4.31
N ASN A 218 -18.02 18.75 -4.04
CA ASN A 218 -17.10 19.20 -3.00
C ASN A 218 -15.84 19.83 -3.61
N PRO A 219 -15.73 21.16 -3.61
CA PRO A 219 -14.57 21.84 -4.18
C PRO A 219 -13.23 21.47 -3.54
N LEU A 220 -13.22 21.14 -2.23
CA LEU A 220 -12.02 20.71 -1.53
C LEU A 220 -11.56 19.32 -2.00
N LEU A 221 -12.51 18.42 -2.24
CA LEU A 221 -12.23 17.11 -2.81
C LEU A 221 -11.73 17.22 -4.26
N ASP A 222 -12.31 18.13 -5.04
CA ASP A 222 -11.90 18.35 -6.44
C ASP A 222 -10.46 18.84 -6.55
N VAL A 223 -9.97 19.63 -5.59
CA VAL A 223 -8.56 20.01 -5.50
C VAL A 223 -7.65 18.77 -5.32
N VAL A 224 -8.01 17.88 -4.41
CA VAL A 224 -7.24 16.65 -4.19
C VAL A 224 -7.29 15.72 -5.40
N ARG A 225 -8.46 15.65 -6.07
CA ARG A 225 -8.62 14.88 -7.31
C ARG A 225 -7.68 15.37 -8.41
N ALA A 226 -7.60 16.68 -8.62
CA ALA A 226 -6.69 17.25 -9.62
C ALA A 226 -5.21 16.93 -9.31
N ILE A 227 -4.80 17.00 -8.05
CA ILE A 227 -3.43 16.65 -7.62
C ILE A 227 -3.17 15.16 -7.89
N ALA A 228 -4.10 14.29 -7.47
CA ALA A 228 -3.96 12.85 -7.65
C ALA A 228 -3.86 12.46 -9.14
N GLU A 229 -4.67 13.08 -10.01
CA GLU A 229 -4.63 12.87 -11.46
C GLU A 229 -3.30 13.33 -12.06
N GLU A 230 -2.81 14.51 -11.68
CA GLU A 230 -1.52 15.03 -12.13
C GLU A 230 -0.37 14.10 -11.71
N GLU A 231 -0.40 13.59 -10.50
CA GLU A 231 0.62 12.67 -10.00
C GLU A 231 0.42 11.22 -10.45
N GLY A 232 -0.75 10.87 -11.00
CA GLY A 232 -1.13 9.47 -11.27
C GLY A 232 -1.22 8.64 -9.98
N ALA A 233 -1.59 9.30 -8.89
CA ALA A 233 -1.79 8.71 -7.57
C ALA A 233 -3.25 8.28 -7.38
N MET A 234 -3.49 7.36 -6.46
CA MET A 234 -4.83 6.94 -6.11
C MET A 234 -5.49 7.94 -5.16
N LEU A 235 -6.78 8.17 -5.35
CA LEU A 235 -7.62 8.98 -4.46
C LEU A 235 -8.77 8.13 -3.94
N VAL A 236 -8.92 8.09 -2.62
CA VAL A 236 -10.03 7.39 -1.94
C VAL A 236 -10.75 8.37 -1.03
N PRO A 237 -11.94 8.87 -1.44
CA PRO A 237 -12.79 9.64 -0.54
C PRO A 237 -13.41 8.72 0.53
N VAL A 238 -13.34 9.13 1.79
CA VAL A 238 -13.96 8.45 2.94
C VAL A 238 -14.52 9.47 3.91
N CYS A 239 -15.60 9.12 4.59
CA CYS A 239 -16.06 9.89 5.75
C CYS A 239 -15.61 9.16 7.01
N ASN A 240 -14.54 9.63 7.64
CA ASN A 240 -13.93 8.95 8.79
C ASN A 240 -14.90 8.81 9.98
N LYS A 241 -15.90 9.69 10.10
CA LYS A 241 -16.96 9.57 11.09
C LYS A 241 -17.82 8.35 10.83
N ILE A 242 -18.33 8.20 9.62
CA ILE A 242 -19.11 7.02 9.19
C ILE A 242 -18.29 5.74 9.35
N GLU A 243 -17.04 5.76 8.92
CA GLU A 243 -16.17 4.56 9.03
C GLU A 243 -15.93 4.16 10.49
N ALA A 244 -15.81 5.12 11.39
CA ALA A 244 -15.70 4.83 12.81
C ALA A 244 -17.00 4.20 13.38
N GLU A 245 -18.18 4.64 12.93
CA GLU A 245 -19.45 4.07 13.32
C GLU A 245 -19.62 2.64 12.75
N ILE A 246 -19.27 2.42 11.47
CA ILE A 246 -19.29 1.08 10.85
C ILE A 246 -18.34 0.12 11.58
N ALA A 247 -17.18 0.58 12.02
CA ALA A 247 -16.20 -0.24 12.72
C ALA A 247 -16.62 -0.64 14.15
N GLU A 248 -17.68 -0.01 14.70
CA GLU A 248 -18.29 -0.42 15.98
C GLU A 248 -19.30 -1.56 15.81
N LEU A 249 -19.80 -1.80 14.59
CA LEU A 249 -20.81 -2.80 14.29
C LEU A 249 -20.14 -4.16 14.04
N ASP A 250 -20.73 -5.22 14.59
CA ASP A 250 -20.33 -6.59 14.26
C ASP A 250 -20.73 -6.93 12.82
N ASP A 251 -19.97 -7.82 12.18
CA ASP A 251 -20.30 -8.32 10.85
C ASP A 251 -21.63 -9.07 10.89
N GLY A 252 -22.57 -8.70 10.00
CA GLY A 252 -23.91 -9.29 9.93
C GLY A 252 -24.96 -8.32 9.43
N GLU A 253 -26.23 -8.70 9.60
CA GLU A 253 -27.40 -7.97 9.08
C GLU A 253 -27.45 -6.49 9.51
N GLU A 254 -27.02 -6.18 10.73
CA GLU A 254 -27.04 -4.79 11.25
C GLU A 254 -26.08 -3.89 10.47
N LYS A 255 -24.88 -4.38 10.20
CA LYS A 255 -23.87 -3.66 9.41
C LYS A 255 -24.31 -3.50 7.95
N ASP A 256 -24.88 -4.56 7.37
CA ASP A 256 -25.38 -4.54 5.99
C ASP A 256 -26.55 -3.54 5.85
N MET A 257 -27.49 -3.51 6.79
CA MET A 257 -28.59 -2.54 6.81
C MET A 257 -28.07 -1.10 6.98
N PHE A 258 -27.05 -0.89 7.79
CA PHE A 258 -26.46 0.43 8.00
C PHE A 258 -25.78 0.93 6.71
N LEU A 259 -25.02 0.09 6.03
CA LEU A 259 -24.41 0.40 4.74
C LEU A 259 -25.46 0.71 3.66
N GLU A 260 -26.51 -0.12 3.56
CA GLU A 260 -27.62 0.08 2.63
C GLU A 260 -28.33 1.43 2.88
N ALA A 261 -28.58 1.77 4.15
CA ALA A 261 -29.20 3.04 4.53
C ALA A 261 -28.37 4.26 4.11
N LEU A 262 -27.07 4.11 4.04
CA LEU A 262 -26.11 5.15 3.57
C LEU A 262 -25.89 5.11 2.06
N GLY A 263 -26.42 4.12 1.36
CA GLY A 263 -26.20 3.93 -0.08
C GLY A 263 -24.81 3.39 -0.42
N PHE A 264 -24.13 2.73 0.51
CA PHE A 264 -22.82 2.13 0.31
C PHE A 264 -22.93 0.61 0.08
N GLU A 265 -22.19 0.09 -0.88
CA GLU A 265 -22.08 -1.34 -1.12
C GLU A 265 -21.13 -2.02 -0.12
N GLU A 266 -20.17 -1.26 0.41
CA GLU A 266 -19.16 -1.73 1.36
C GLU A 266 -18.56 -0.58 2.18
N PRO A 267 -17.88 -0.86 3.30
CA PRO A 267 -17.11 0.15 4.04
C PRO A 267 -16.06 0.84 3.17
N GLY A 268 -15.91 2.15 3.33
CA GLY A 268 -14.88 2.93 2.62
C GLY A 268 -13.46 2.46 2.96
N LEU A 269 -13.25 1.92 4.16
CA LEU A 269 -11.98 1.32 4.56
C LEU A 269 -11.56 0.16 3.66
N ASN A 270 -12.49 -0.64 3.14
CA ASN A 270 -12.19 -1.70 2.18
C ASN A 270 -11.58 -1.14 0.90
N ARG A 271 -12.07 0.03 0.45
CA ARG A 271 -11.51 0.75 -0.71
C ARG A 271 -10.11 1.27 -0.43
N VAL A 272 -9.86 1.78 0.80
CA VAL A 272 -8.52 2.21 1.24
C VAL A 272 -7.53 1.05 1.22
N ILE A 273 -7.92 -0.11 1.75
CA ILE A 273 -7.06 -1.31 1.78
C ILE A 273 -6.73 -1.77 0.36
N ARG A 274 -7.75 -1.86 -0.53
CA ARG A 274 -7.53 -2.24 -1.93
C ARG A 274 -6.68 -1.24 -2.69
N ALA A 275 -6.90 0.06 -2.49
CA ALA A 275 -6.08 1.10 -3.10
C ALA A 275 -4.61 1.01 -2.68
N GLY A 276 -4.34 0.75 -1.39
CA GLY A 276 -2.99 0.51 -0.90
C GLY A 276 -2.33 -0.71 -1.53
N TYR A 277 -3.09 -1.78 -1.72
CA TYR A 277 -2.65 -3.01 -2.35
C TYR A 277 -2.29 -2.80 -3.83
N GLU A 278 -3.15 -2.11 -4.57
CA GLU A 278 -2.95 -1.77 -5.97
C GLU A 278 -1.76 -0.80 -6.17
N MET A 279 -1.67 0.23 -5.33
CA MET A 279 -0.57 1.20 -5.35
C MET A 279 0.80 0.54 -5.20
N LEU A 280 0.90 -0.52 -4.40
CA LEU A 280 2.11 -1.31 -4.21
C LEU A 280 2.35 -2.34 -5.31
N HIS A 281 1.51 -2.37 -6.34
CA HIS A 281 1.53 -3.37 -7.42
C HIS A 281 1.51 -4.80 -6.88
N LEU A 282 0.60 -5.07 -5.95
CA LEU A 282 0.39 -6.37 -5.35
C LEU A 282 -0.75 -7.10 -6.02
N GLN A 283 -0.70 -8.42 -5.97
CA GLN A 283 -1.77 -9.30 -6.41
C GLN A 283 -1.86 -10.52 -5.49
N THR A 284 -2.99 -11.20 -5.55
CA THR A 284 -3.30 -12.34 -4.70
C THR A 284 -3.33 -13.63 -5.51
N TYR A 285 -2.66 -14.66 -5.01
CA TYR A 285 -2.90 -16.04 -5.41
C TYR A 285 -3.41 -16.84 -4.21
N PHE A 286 -3.98 -18.00 -4.44
CA PHE A 286 -4.58 -18.83 -3.42
C PHE A 286 -3.92 -20.20 -3.35
N THR A 287 -3.92 -20.77 -2.15
CA THR A 287 -3.74 -22.21 -1.93
C THR A 287 -5.04 -22.76 -1.36
N ALA A 288 -5.54 -23.86 -1.89
CA ALA A 288 -6.82 -24.44 -1.49
C ALA A 288 -6.66 -25.91 -1.15
N GLY A 289 -6.85 -26.25 0.12
CA GLY A 289 -6.75 -27.61 0.65
C GLY A 289 -7.70 -27.81 1.82
N VAL A 290 -7.94 -29.06 2.21
CA VAL A 290 -8.85 -29.43 3.31
C VAL A 290 -8.39 -28.90 4.70
N GLU A 291 -7.11 -28.69 4.88
CA GLU A 291 -6.59 -28.11 6.13
C GLU A 291 -6.75 -26.58 6.12
N GLU A 292 -6.54 -25.95 4.98
CA GLU A 292 -6.47 -24.50 4.87
C GLU A 292 -6.82 -24.03 3.45
N VAL A 293 -7.62 -22.98 3.36
CA VAL A 293 -7.72 -22.10 2.19
C VAL A 293 -7.09 -20.78 2.57
N ARG A 294 -6.08 -20.33 1.79
CA ARG A 294 -5.31 -19.15 2.13
C ARG A 294 -5.05 -18.27 0.92
N ALA A 295 -5.16 -16.97 1.14
CA ALA A 295 -4.75 -15.93 0.21
C ALA A 295 -3.28 -15.52 0.50
N TRP A 296 -2.49 -15.37 -0.55
CA TRP A 296 -1.07 -15.01 -0.48
C TRP A 296 -0.80 -13.77 -1.32
N THR A 297 0.01 -12.86 -0.81
CA THR A 297 0.39 -11.64 -1.52
C THR A 297 1.69 -11.84 -2.29
N VAL A 298 1.69 -11.44 -3.55
CA VAL A 298 2.90 -11.33 -4.39
C VAL A 298 2.89 -10.01 -5.15
N ARG A 299 4.05 -9.58 -5.61
CA ARG A 299 4.12 -8.46 -6.57
C ARG A 299 3.63 -8.91 -7.94
N VAL A 300 2.96 -8.00 -8.65
CA VAL A 300 2.62 -8.22 -10.06
C VAL A 300 3.89 -8.50 -10.85
N GLY A 301 3.87 -9.56 -11.67
CA GLY A 301 5.04 -10.03 -12.41
C GLY A 301 5.91 -11.05 -11.66
N ALA A 302 5.53 -11.47 -10.46
CA ALA A 302 6.25 -12.53 -9.72
C ALA A 302 6.16 -13.87 -10.47
N THR A 303 7.29 -14.58 -10.50
CA THR A 303 7.37 -15.94 -11.06
C THR A 303 6.83 -16.98 -10.06
N ALA A 304 6.48 -18.17 -10.55
CA ALA A 304 6.03 -19.26 -9.68
C ALA A 304 7.02 -19.61 -8.55
N PRO A 305 8.34 -19.69 -8.75
CA PRO A 305 9.30 -19.86 -7.66
C PRO A 305 9.23 -18.72 -6.62
N GLN A 306 9.14 -17.47 -7.05
CA GLN A 306 9.02 -16.32 -6.15
C GLN A 306 7.73 -16.40 -5.33
N ALA A 307 6.62 -16.79 -5.93
CA ALA A 307 5.38 -17.03 -5.23
C ALA A 307 5.50 -18.17 -4.20
N ALA A 308 6.15 -19.28 -4.56
CA ALA A 308 6.45 -20.38 -3.64
C ALA A 308 7.32 -19.87 -2.45
N GLY A 309 8.25 -18.96 -2.72
CA GLY A 309 9.12 -18.33 -1.73
C GLY A 309 8.39 -17.51 -0.67
N VAL A 310 7.22 -16.97 -1.01
CA VAL A 310 6.34 -16.26 -0.05
C VAL A 310 5.82 -17.22 1.03
N ILE A 311 5.58 -18.48 0.68
CA ILE A 311 5.16 -19.51 1.65
C ILE A 311 6.35 -19.90 2.53
N HIS A 312 7.47 -20.24 1.90
CA HIS A 312 8.72 -20.58 2.58
C HIS A 312 9.91 -20.48 1.61
N THR A 313 11.04 -19.98 2.09
CA THR A 313 12.26 -19.82 1.27
C THR A 313 12.76 -21.13 0.66
N ASP A 314 12.54 -22.26 1.33
CA ASP A 314 12.92 -23.58 0.80
C ASP A 314 12.04 -24.00 -0.39
N PHE A 315 10.80 -23.53 -0.46
CA PHE A 315 9.91 -23.79 -1.59
C PHE A 315 10.41 -23.09 -2.85
N GLU A 316 10.97 -21.90 -2.72
CA GLU A 316 11.61 -21.19 -3.83
C GLU A 316 12.87 -21.92 -4.31
N LYS A 317 13.77 -22.28 -3.38
CA LYS A 317 15.03 -22.96 -3.68
C LYS A 317 14.82 -24.33 -4.28
N GLY A 318 13.90 -25.11 -3.72
CA GLY A 318 13.58 -26.46 -4.13
C GLY A 318 12.47 -26.55 -5.18
N PHE A 319 12.03 -25.42 -5.80
CA PHE A 319 10.91 -25.39 -6.72
C PHE A 319 11.10 -26.33 -7.91
N ILE A 320 10.10 -27.19 -8.14
CA ILE A 320 10.04 -28.12 -9.28
C ILE A 320 9.03 -27.61 -10.31
N ARG A 321 7.79 -27.39 -9.87
CA ARG A 321 6.66 -26.94 -10.70
C ARG A 321 5.51 -26.44 -9.84
N ALA A 322 4.60 -25.69 -10.44
CA ALA A 322 3.32 -25.33 -9.86
C ALA A 322 2.17 -26.04 -10.61
N GLU A 323 1.24 -26.61 -9.87
CA GLU A 323 -0.06 -27.05 -10.36
C GLU A 323 -1.00 -25.85 -10.23
N CYS A 324 -1.59 -25.41 -11.33
CA CYS A 324 -2.30 -24.15 -11.42
C CYS A 324 -3.70 -24.31 -11.99
N VAL A 325 -4.69 -23.73 -11.33
CA VAL A 325 -6.07 -23.56 -11.82
C VAL A 325 -6.44 -22.10 -11.66
N ALA A 326 -6.96 -21.44 -12.70
CA ALA A 326 -7.48 -20.10 -12.56
C ALA A 326 -8.73 -20.08 -11.65
N TYR A 327 -8.89 -19.04 -10.84
CA TYR A 327 -10.02 -18.91 -9.91
C TYR A 327 -11.37 -19.21 -10.58
N ASN A 328 -11.67 -18.58 -11.71
CA ASN A 328 -12.94 -18.77 -12.39
C ASN A 328 -13.18 -20.23 -12.84
N ASP A 329 -12.12 -20.91 -13.31
CA ASP A 329 -12.20 -22.32 -13.66
C ASP A 329 -12.40 -23.19 -12.40
N PHE A 330 -11.72 -22.85 -11.29
CA PHE A 330 -11.88 -23.56 -10.02
C PHE A 330 -13.33 -23.49 -9.49
N ILE A 331 -13.95 -22.31 -9.58
CA ILE A 331 -15.37 -22.13 -9.18
C ILE A 331 -16.29 -22.85 -10.15
N GLN A 332 -16.12 -22.65 -11.47
CA GLN A 332 -16.98 -23.21 -12.49
C GLN A 332 -17.02 -24.75 -12.45
N TYR A 333 -15.87 -25.36 -12.24
CA TYR A 333 -15.73 -26.84 -12.22
C TYR A 333 -15.73 -27.43 -10.80
N LYS A 334 -16.12 -26.63 -9.79
CA LYS A 334 -16.29 -27.05 -8.40
C LYS A 334 -15.04 -27.71 -7.78
N GLY A 335 -13.89 -27.12 -8.03
CA GLY A 335 -12.63 -27.51 -7.42
C GLY A 335 -11.61 -28.10 -8.38
N GLU A 336 -10.48 -28.54 -7.82
CA GLU A 336 -9.33 -29.03 -8.59
C GLU A 336 -9.66 -30.26 -9.44
N ALA A 337 -10.40 -31.21 -8.90
CA ALA A 337 -10.76 -32.46 -9.62
C ALA A 337 -11.57 -32.17 -10.88
N GLY A 338 -12.63 -31.36 -10.77
CA GLY A 338 -13.45 -30.99 -11.92
C GLY A 338 -12.69 -30.13 -12.93
N ALA A 339 -11.85 -29.22 -12.48
CA ALA A 339 -10.97 -28.42 -13.35
C ALA A 339 -9.98 -29.33 -14.12
N LYS A 340 -9.49 -30.39 -13.50
CA LYS A 340 -8.60 -31.38 -14.14
C LYS A 340 -9.32 -32.17 -15.20
N GLU A 341 -10.53 -32.66 -14.91
CA GLU A 341 -11.38 -33.35 -15.89
C GLU A 341 -11.73 -32.47 -17.09
N ALA A 342 -11.96 -31.18 -16.85
CA ALA A 342 -12.24 -30.18 -17.88
C ALA A 342 -11.00 -29.70 -18.66
N GLY A 343 -9.79 -30.18 -18.33
CA GLY A 343 -8.53 -29.77 -18.98
C GLY A 343 -8.09 -28.34 -18.62
N LYS A 344 -8.55 -27.82 -17.49
CA LYS A 344 -8.23 -26.47 -16.98
C LYS A 344 -7.11 -26.46 -15.93
N TRP A 345 -6.68 -27.62 -15.51
CA TRP A 345 -5.54 -27.78 -14.64
C TRP A 345 -4.24 -27.78 -15.45
N ARG A 346 -3.30 -26.94 -15.08
CA ARG A 346 -2.06 -26.70 -15.78
C ARG A 346 -0.86 -27.04 -14.92
N LEU A 347 0.22 -27.50 -15.57
CA LEU A 347 1.54 -27.62 -14.97
C LEU A 347 2.40 -26.47 -15.45
N GLU A 348 2.86 -25.65 -14.53
CA GLU A 348 3.63 -24.45 -14.82
C GLU A 348 5.06 -24.57 -14.29
N GLY A 349 6.01 -24.12 -15.09
CA GLY A 349 7.45 -24.14 -14.78
C GLY A 349 7.93 -22.88 -14.08
N LYS A 350 9.28 -22.76 -14.01
CA LYS A 350 9.96 -21.66 -13.31
C LYS A 350 9.68 -20.27 -13.90
N ASP A 351 9.43 -20.19 -15.19
CA ASP A 351 9.23 -18.93 -15.91
C ASP A 351 7.77 -18.46 -15.91
N TYR A 352 6.87 -19.25 -15.29
CA TYR A 352 5.46 -18.88 -15.22
C TYR A 352 5.28 -17.64 -14.34
N ILE A 353 4.66 -16.62 -14.92
CA ILE A 353 4.26 -15.42 -14.20
C ILE A 353 2.89 -15.65 -13.58
N VAL A 354 2.84 -15.63 -12.25
CA VAL A 354 1.61 -15.82 -11.47
C VAL A 354 0.61 -14.72 -11.81
N LYS A 355 -0.65 -15.11 -11.99
CA LYS A 355 -1.76 -14.20 -12.26
C LYS A 355 -2.60 -14.00 -11.00
N ASP A 356 -3.22 -12.83 -10.90
CA ASP A 356 -4.19 -12.58 -9.84
C ASP A 356 -5.34 -13.60 -9.89
N GLY A 357 -5.61 -14.22 -8.75
CA GLY A 357 -6.64 -15.25 -8.62
C GLY A 357 -6.19 -16.68 -8.97
N ASP A 358 -4.93 -16.93 -9.35
CA ASP A 358 -4.47 -18.30 -9.52
C ASP A 358 -4.59 -19.11 -8.24
N VAL A 359 -5.12 -20.33 -8.34
CA VAL A 359 -5.10 -21.32 -7.27
C VAL A 359 -3.92 -22.25 -7.54
N LEU A 360 -2.93 -22.23 -6.66
CA LEU A 360 -1.63 -22.85 -6.85
C LEU A 360 -1.33 -23.95 -5.84
N HIS A 361 -0.73 -25.02 -6.32
CA HIS A 361 -0.11 -26.04 -5.48
C HIS A 361 1.34 -26.24 -5.93
N PHE A 362 2.29 -25.92 -5.07
CA PHE A 362 3.71 -25.99 -5.39
C PHE A 362 4.27 -27.38 -5.10
N ARG A 363 5.03 -27.93 -6.05
CA ARG A 363 5.86 -29.11 -5.89
C ARG A 363 7.31 -28.68 -5.76
N PHE A 364 7.94 -29.10 -4.68
CA PHE A 364 9.31 -28.75 -4.36
C PHE A 364 10.04 -29.96 -3.76
N ASN A 365 11.35 -29.91 -3.82
CA ASN A 365 12.23 -30.89 -3.18
C ASN A 365 13.27 -30.13 -2.35
N VAL A 366 13.39 -30.48 -1.07
CA VAL A 366 14.30 -29.83 -0.11
C VAL A 366 15.42 -30.80 0.19
#